data_673054b67a0639215ca64ce28a422c14
#
_entry.id   673054b67a0639215ca64ce28a422c14
#
_cell.length_a   1.000
_cell.length_b   1.000
_cell.length_c   1.000
_cell.angle_alpha   90.00
_cell.angle_beta   90.00
_cell.angle_gamma   90.00
#
_symmetry.space_group_name_H-M   'P 1'
#
loop_
_entity.id
_entity.type
_entity.pdbx_description
1 polymer ?
#
loop_
_entity_poly.entity_id
_entity_poly.type
_entity_poly.pdbx_seq_one_letter_code
_entity_poly.pdbx_strand_id
1 'polypeptide(L)'
;MSTTQVLGETPYASPGQPHASLTGRIDALPASFGLWSFITLLSLGGFFELYDLFQTGYISAGLLAEGIFHTGQAGIFGIADQAAFASATFMGLFIGASLLAPLADKLGRRLTFMVALAWYGLFSLLMATQNSAEGVIFFRFLVGIGLGIELVTIDTYLSEWVPTHLRNKAFAFAFFIQFLSVPAVALMSWILVPTTLFGLSGWRWVIIFGALFSLAIWFIRKKLPESARWLESKGRHDDAHTVMCEMEARCGLTPSPKHAHAAQSVVKRGTFREIWAPQYRQRTLMLMVMNFFQAIGFFGFGNWLPALLSGQGASITHSLLYAFFITLAYPLGCLFCTRFVHRFENKWQIVLSALMTVIFGTLFALQNNPILLVICGFMITWSNAWLTISYHAYQAEVFPTHIRARAVGFCYSFSRLSTAVTSILIGIILQYAGTPGVISFIVVSMLMVMLSVGIFGPRTRGIRLENI
;
A
#
# COMPACT_ATOMS: atom_id res chain seq x y z
N MET A 1 24.34 -68.87 -20.25
CA MET A 1 23.26 -68.16 -20.92
C MET A 1 22.77 -67.09 -19.95
N SER A 2 23.27 -65.89 -20.14
CA SER A 2 23.04 -64.72 -19.30
C SER A 2 22.18 -63.76 -20.09
N THR A 3 20.95 -63.51 -19.62
CA THR A 3 20.03 -62.52 -20.18
C THR A 3 20.15 -61.23 -19.37
N THR A 4 20.85 -60.29 -19.96
CA THR A 4 20.99 -58.90 -19.45
C THR A 4 19.67 -58.18 -19.74
N GLN A 5 18.91 -57.85 -18.73
CA GLN A 5 17.78 -56.90 -18.82
C GLN A 5 18.33 -55.50 -19.02
N VAL A 6 17.99 -54.94 -20.19
CA VAL A 6 18.19 -53.52 -20.49
C VAL A 6 17.20 -52.70 -19.69
N LEU A 7 17.68 -51.91 -18.76
CA LEU A 7 16.94 -50.90 -18.04
C LEU A 7 16.48 -49.84 -19.06
N GLY A 8 15.18 -49.74 -19.24
CA GLY A 8 14.55 -48.75 -20.10
C GLY A 8 14.89 -47.34 -19.65
N GLU A 9 15.46 -46.57 -20.55
CA GLU A 9 15.65 -45.15 -20.47
C GLU A 9 14.27 -44.49 -20.29
N THR A 10 14.10 -43.74 -19.22
CA THR A 10 12.98 -42.81 -19.05
C THR A 10 13.02 -41.82 -20.24
N PRO A 11 11.95 -41.62 -20.95
CA PRO A 11 11.96 -40.65 -22.07
C PRO A 11 12.15 -39.26 -21.43
N TYR A 12 13.31 -38.66 -21.77
CA TYR A 12 13.51 -37.23 -21.60
C TYR A 12 12.34 -36.52 -22.27
N ALA A 13 11.54 -35.83 -21.45
CA ALA A 13 10.51 -34.94 -21.94
C ALA A 13 11.16 -33.93 -22.90
N SER A 14 10.75 -33.97 -24.15
CA SER A 14 11.16 -33.04 -25.20
C SER A 14 10.96 -31.58 -24.69
N PRO A 15 11.92 -30.66 -24.89
CA PRO A 15 11.78 -29.25 -24.51
C PRO A 15 10.85 -28.55 -25.52
N GLY A 16 9.53 -28.72 -25.32
CA GLY A 16 8.59 -28.14 -26.27
C GLY A 16 7.12 -28.31 -25.98
N GLN A 17 6.64 -28.35 -24.74
CA GLN A 17 5.22 -28.08 -24.46
C GLN A 17 4.86 -27.88 -22.97
N PRO A 18 5.30 -26.81 -22.26
CA PRO A 18 4.69 -26.46 -20.97
C PRO A 18 3.70 -25.29 -21.04
N HIS A 19 3.37 -24.72 -22.22
CA HIS A 19 2.67 -23.42 -22.30
C HIS A 19 1.19 -23.51 -22.73
N ALA A 20 0.53 -24.61 -22.50
CA ALA A 20 -0.86 -24.80 -22.91
C ALA A 20 -1.87 -23.99 -22.07
N SER A 21 -1.56 -23.59 -20.83
CA SER A 21 -2.43 -22.82 -19.97
C SER A 21 -2.02 -21.34 -19.89
N LEU A 22 -2.99 -20.43 -19.71
CA LEU A 22 -2.73 -18.99 -19.54
C LEU A 22 -1.73 -18.72 -18.42
N THR A 23 -1.84 -19.44 -17.30
CA THR A 23 -0.91 -19.31 -16.16
C THR A 23 0.51 -19.70 -16.56
N GLY A 24 0.68 -20.78 -17.34
CA GLY A 24 1.99 -21.20 -17.85
C GLY A 24 2.61 -20.16 -18.78
N ARG A 25 1.80 -19.52 -19.64
CA ARG A 25 2.27 -18.43 -20.53
C ARG A 25 2.72 -17.20 -19.74
N ILE A 26 1.97 -16.80 -18.69
CA ILE A 26 2.37 -15.71 -17.81
C ILE A 26 3.67 -16.04 -17.06
N ASP A 27 3.79 -17.27 -16.54
CA ASP A 27 4.99 -17.69 -15.80
C ASP A 27 6.24 -17.85 -16.71
N ALA A 28 6.03 -17.98 -18.02
CA ALA A 28 7.11 -18.03 -19.02
C ALA A 28 7.61 -16.63 -19.44
N LEU A 29 6.96 -15.54 -19.03
CA LEU A 29 7.41 -14.18 -19.37
C LEU A 29 8.80 -13.92 -18.79
N PRO A 30 9.77 -13.46 -19.61
CA PRO A 30 11.11 -13.15 -19.14
C PRO A 30 11.15 -11.82 -18.39
N ALA A 31 12.21 -11.60 -17.62
CA ALA A 31 12.53 -10.32 -17.00
C ALA A 31 12.98 -9.30 -18.07
N SER A 32 12.12 -8.97 -19.03
CA SER A 32 12.38 -8.08 -20.16
C SER A 32 12.08 -6.62 -19.84
N PHE A 33 12.58 -5.71 -20.67
CA PHE A 33 12.24 -4.28 -20.58
C PHE A 33 10.73 -4.04 -20.72
N GLY A 34 10.03 -4.80 -21.56
CA GLY A 34 8.58 -4.69 -21.75
C GLY A 34 7.80 -4.99 -20.46
N LEU A 35 8.18 -6.06 -19.74
CA LEU A 35 7.57 -6.43 -18.46
C LEU A 35 7.86 -5.37 -17.37
N TRP A 36 9.09 -4.93 -17.23
CA TRP A 36 9.46 -3.92 -16.23
C TRP A 36 8.86 -2.56 -16.52
N SER A 37 8.76 -2.16 -17.78
CA SER A 37 8.05 -0.94 -18.19
C SER A 37 6.55 -0.99 -17.80
N PHE A 38 5.91 -2.16 -18.01
CA PHE A 38 4.52 -2.39 -17.58
C PHE A 38 4.38 -2.28 -16.05
N ILE A 39 5.26 -2.95 -15.29
CA ILE A 39 5.27 -2.89 -13.81
C ILE A 39 5.50 -1.46 -13.33
N THR A 40 6.44 -0.71 -13.94
CA THR A 40 6.71 0.70 -13.61
C THR A 40 5.47 1.55 -13.83
N LEU A 41 4.82 1.42 -14.98
CA LEU A 41 3.62 2.20 -15.30
C LEU A 41 2.45 1.89 -14.36
N LEU A 42 2.31 0.64 -13.93
CA LEU A 42 1.32 0.24 -12.95
C LEU A 42 1.67 0.81 -11.56
N SER A 43 2.94 0.77 -11.17
CA SER A 43 3.43 1.26 -9.88
C SER A 43 3.34 2.78 -9.75
N LEU A 44 3.43 3.54 -10.86
CA LEU A 44 3.22 4.98 -10.87
C LEU A 44 1.82 5.40 -10.39
N GLY A 45 0.80 4.53 -10.49
CA GLY A 45 -0.47 4.82 -9.84
C GLY A 45 -0.38 4.78 -8.33
N GLY A 46 0.21 3.72 -7.80
CA GLY A 46 0.46 3.66 -6.37
C GLY A 46 1.37 4.80 -5.86
N PHE A 47 2.26 5.34 -6.71
CA PHE A 47 2.99 6.55 -6.38
C PHE A 47 2.03 7.73 -6.14
N PHE A 48 1.10 8.01 -7.04
CA PHE A 48 0.16 9.14 -6.87
C PHE A 48 -0.89 8.86 -5.81
N GLU A 49 -1.28 7.62 -5.61
CA GLU A 49 -2.12 7.20 -4.50
C GLU A 49 -1.46 7.55 -3.15
N LEU A 50 -0.21 7.11 -2.92
CA LEU A 50 0.50 7.43 -1.68
C LEU A 50 0.84 8.92 -1.57
N TYR A 51 1.17 9.61 -2.69
CA TYR A 51 1.33 11.06 -2.72
C TYR A 51 0.08 11.74 -2.15
N ASP A 52 -1.08 11.34 -2.64
CA ASP A 52 -2.35 11.94 -2.23
C ASP A 52 -2.73 11.56 -0.79
N LEU A 53 -2.48 10.33 -0.35
CA LEU A 53 -2.70 9.92 1.03
C LEU A 53 -1.86 10.73 2.02
N PHE A 54 -0.58 10.91 1.74
CA PHE A 54 0.32 11.62 2.63
C PHE A 54 0.15 13.14 2.57
N GLN A 55 -0.24 13.72 1.43
CA GLN A 55 -0.47 15.18 1.34
C GLN A 55 -1.45 15.68 2.40
N THR A 56 -2.39 14.84 2.89
CA THR A 56 -3.34 15.16 3.96
C THR A 56 -2.66 15.84 5.16
N GLY A 57 -1.60 15.25 5.67
CA GLY A 57 -0.87 15.81 6.81
C GLY A 57 -0.03 17.04 6.44
N TYR A 58 0.53 17.05 5.24
CA TYR A 58 1.48 18.09 4.81
C TYR A 58 0.80 19.40 4.41
N ILE A 59 -0.39 19.35 3.79
CA ILE A 59 -1.14 20.57 3.43
C ILE A 59 -1.91 21.16 4.60
N SER A 60 -2.17 20.38 5.66
CA SER A 60 -2.92 20.82 6.85
C SER A 60 -2.31 22.06 7.51
N ALA A 61 -0.97 22.18 7.49
CA ALA A 61 -0.28 23.35 8.01
C ALA A 61 -0.63 24.63 7.22
N GLY A 62 -0.80 24.53 5.89
CA GLY A 62 -1.21 25.64 5.05
C GLY A 62 -2.67 26.03 5.26
N LEU A 63 -3.56 25.05 5.42
CA LEU A 63 -4.98 25.26 5.72
C LEU A 63 -5.19 25.94 7.07
N LEU A 64 -4.39 25.59 8.08
CA LEU A 64 -4.36 26.27 9.39
C LEU A 64 -3.84 27.69 9.27
N ALA A 65 -2.76 27.92 8.52
CA ALA A 65 -2.17 29.24 8.34
C ALA A 65 -3.11 30.22 7.59
N GLU A 66 -3.93 29.71 6.66
CA GLU A 66 -4.94 30.50 5.94
C GLU A 66 -6.23 30.72 6.75
N GLY A 67 -6.37 30.07 7.92
CA GLY A 67 -7.57 30.18 8.77
C GLY A 67 -8.77 29.40 8.26
N ILE A 68 -8.59 28.49 7.28
CA ILE A 68 -9.64 27.58 6.81
C ILE A 68 -9.89 26.49 7.85
N PHE A 69 -8.82 25.94 8.45
CA PHE A 69 -8.90 24.96 9.51
C PHE A 69 -8.80 25.61 10.88
N HIS A 70 -9.55 25.06 11.84
CA HIS A 70 -9.56 25.47 13.24
C HIS A 70 -9.00 24.36 14.11
N THR A 71 -8.36 24.77 15.20
CA THR A 71 -7.82 23.86 16.22
C THR A 71 -8.86 23.59 17.32
N GLY A 72 -8.79 22.42 17.94
CA GLY A 72 -9.59 22.09 19.11
C GLY A 72 -11.10 21.98 18.83
N GLN A 73 -11.91 22.36 19.79
CA GLN A 73 -13.38 22.28 19.75
C GLN A 73 -14.03 23.27 18.77
N ALA A 74 -13.27 24.21 18.24
CA ALA A 74 -13.75 25.16 17.22
C ALA A 74 -13.90 24.52 15.84
N GLY A 75 -13.34 23.30 15.63
CA GLY A 75 -13.47 22.58 14.39
C GLY A 75 -14.80 21.86 14.22
N ILE A 76 -14.99 21.29 13.03
CA ILE A 76 -16.18 20.53 12.66
C ILE A 76 -16.35 19.33 13.62
N PHE A 77 -17.58 19.06 14.01
CA PHE A 77 -17.93 18.00 14.98
C PHE A 77 -17.27 18.14 16.37
N GLY A 78 -16.80 19.33 16.74
CA GLY A 78 -16.14 19.57 18.04
C GLY A 78 -14.74 18.97 18.17
N ILE A 79 -14.12 18.63 17.05
CA ILE A 79 -12.73 18.14 16.96
C ILE A 79 -11.92 19.05 16.04
N ALA A 80 -10.59 19.00 16.14
CA ALA A 80 -9.72 19.75 15.23
C ALA A 80 -10.00 19.35 13.76
N ASP A 81 -10.13 20.34 12.87
CA ASP A 81 -10.46 20.13 11.45
C ASP A 81 -9.43 19.24 10.76
N GLN A 82 -8.15 19.29 11.17
CA GLN A 82 -7.12 18.38 10.68
C GLN A 82 -7.44 16.91 10.99
N ALA A 83 -8.00 16.61 12.16
CA ALA A 83 -8.40 15.25 12.52
C ALA A 83 -9.60 14.79 11.70
N ALA A 84 -10.60 15.67 11.49
CA ALA A 84 -11.74 15.40 10.62
C ALA A 84 -11.30 15.16 9.17
N PHE A 85 -10.37 15.96 8.66
CA PHE A 85 -9.82 15.86 7.32
C PHE A 85 -9.07 14.53 7.09
N ALA A 86 -8.20 14.14 8.03
CA ALA A 86 -7.52 12.87 7.98
C ALA A 86 -8.50 11.68 8.11
N SER A 87 -9.46 11.76 9.04
CA SER A 87 -10.48 10.72 9.20
C SER A 87 -11.37 10.57 7.96
N ALA A 88 -11.78 11.67 7.33
CA ALA A 88 -12.55 11.67 6.10
C ALA A 88 -11.82 10.94 4.96
N THR A 89 -10.49 11.15 4.83
CA THR A 89 -9.66 10.43 3.86
C THR A 89 -9.75 8.92 4.06
N PHE A 90 -9.48 8.44 5.27
CA PHE A 90 -9.43 7.01 5.56
C PHE A 90 -10.81 6.35 5.63
N MET A 91 -11.85 7.09 6.01
CA MET A 91 -13.23 6.60 5.93
C MET A 91 -13.65 6.41 4.46
N GLY A 92 -13.34 7.37 3.60
CA GLY A 92 -13.54 7.24 2.16
C GLY A 92 -12.78 6.05 1.59
N LEU A 93 -11.52 5.89 1.96
CA LEU A 93 -10.65 4.77 1.55
C LEU A 93 -11.21 3.43 2.03
N PHE A 94 -11.73 3.34 3.26
CA PHE A 94 -12.38 2.13 3.76
C PHE A 94 -13.62 1.76 2.93
N ILE A 95 -14.47 2.74 2.62
CA ILE A 95 -15.66 2.54 1.78
C ILE A 95 -15.25 2.10 0.36
N GLY A 96 -14.29 2.80 -0.25
CA GLY A 96 -13.77 2.48 -1.59
C GLY A 96 -13.21 1.05 -1.65
N ALA A 97 -12.34 0.70 -0.72
CA ALA A 97 -11.70 -0.60 -0.69
C ALA A 97 -12.66 -1.75 -0.33
N SER A 98 -13.61 -1.53 0.58
CA SER A 98 -14.48 -2.61 1.09
C SER A 98 -15.73 -2.81 0.24
N LEU A 99 -16.40 -1.72 -0.19
CA LEU A 99 -17.69 -1.78 -0.87
C LEU A 99 -17.59 -1.68 -2.39
N LEU A 100 -16.63 -0.89 -2.90
CA LEU A 100 -16.53 -0.59 -4.32
C LEU A 100 -15.42 -1.36 -5.05
N ALA A 101 -14.35 -1.80 -4.37
CA ALA A 101 -13.33 -2.63 -4.98
C ALA A 101 -13.87 -3.94 -5.62
N PRO A 102 -14.93 -4.61 -5.08
CA PRO A 102 -15.56 -5.74 -5.75
C PRO A 102 -16.14 -5.43 -7.14
N LEU A 103 -16.36 -4.13 -7.47
CA LEU A 103 -16.74 -3.73 -8.82
C LEU A 103 -15.66 -4.11 -9.85
N ALA A 104 -14.38 -4.11 -9.47
CA ALA A 104 -13.29 -4.54 -10.32
C ALA A 104 -13.44 -5.99 -10.81
N ASP A 105 -14.07 -6.85 -10.01
CA ASP A 105 -14.39 -8.22 -10.42
C ASP A 105 -15.50 -8.30 -11.46
N LYS A 106 -16.40 -7.31 -11.49
CA LYS A 106 -17.52 -7.22 -12.44
C LYS A 106 -17.14 -6.47 -13.71
N LEU A 107 -16.54 -5.30 -13.58
CA LEU A 107 -16.29 -4.35 -14.67
C LEU A 107 -14.93 -4.55 -15.36
N GLY A 108 -13.99 -5.22 -14.71
CA GLY A 108 -12.60 -5.38 -15.15
C GLY A 108 -11.62 -4.50 -14.37
N ARG A 109 -10.37 -4.93 -14.36
CA ARG A 109 -9.31 -4.25 -13.59
C ARG A 109 -8.97 -2.89 -14.22
N ARG A 110 -8.83 -2.87 -15.55
CA ARG A 110 -8.48 -1.67 -16.31
C ARG A 110 -9.54 -0.56 -16.14
N LEU A 111 -10.82 -0.90 -16.39
CA LEU A 111 -11.89 0.10 -16.31
C LEU A 111 -12.04 0.66 -14.91
N THR A 112 -12.11 -0.19 -13.90
CA THR A 112 -12.24 0.22 -12.49
C THR A 112 -11.11 1.14 -12.07
N PHE A 113 -9.90 0.78 -12.45
CA PHE A 113 -8.70 1.56 -12.19
C PHE A 113 -8.71 2.94 -12.87
N MET A 114 -9.11 2.99 -14.14
CA MET A 114 -9.23 4.24 -14.90
C MET A 114 -10.28 5.18 -14.30
N VAL A 115 -11.42 4.61 -13.87
CA VAL A 115 -12.50 5.38 -13.23
C VAL A 115 -12.05 5.90 -11.88
N ALA A 116 -11.41 5.09 -11.05
CA ALA A 116 -10.91 5.49 -9.74
C ALA A 116 -9.90 6.65 -9.84
N LEU A 117 -8.96 6.56 -10.78
CA LEU A 117 -7.94 7.58 -11.03
C LEU A 117 -8.54 8.91 -11.49
N ALA A 118 -9.50 8.87 -12.42
CA ALA A 118 -10.22 10.06 -12.88
C ALA A 118 -11.08 10.67 -11.76
N TRP A 119 -11.71 9.81 -10.95
CA TRP A 119 -12.54 10.21 -9.81
C TRP A 119 -11.72 11.01 -8.80
N TYR A 120 -10.66 10.43 -8.24
CA TYR A 120 -9.92 11.15 -7.22
C TYR A 120 -9.16 12.36 -7.77
N GLY A 121 -8.68 12.31 -9.01
CA GLY A 121 -8.07 13.47 -9.66
C GLY A 121 -9.03 14.64 -9.82
N LEU A 122 -10.28 14.38 -10.26
CA LEU A 122 -11.34 15.39 -10.38
C LEU A 122 -11.70 15.99 -9.01
N PHE A 123 -11.97 15.13 -8.00
CA PHE A 123 -12.37 15.61 -6.68
C PHE A 123 -11.24 16.29 -5.92
N SER A 124 -9.98 15.94 -6.18
CA SER A 124 -8.81 16.67 -5.67
C SER A 124 -8.75 18.09 -6.27
N LEU A 125 -9.00 18.26 -7.57
CA LEU A 125 -9.08 19.61 -8.17
C LEU A 125 -10.24 20.43 -7.58
N LEU A 126 -11.41 19.82 -7.38
CA LEU A 126 -12.54 20.49 -6.73
C LEU A 126 -12.24 20.84 -5.26
N MET A 127 -11.49 20.00 -4.54
CA MET A 127 -11.02 20.29 -3.19
C MET A 127 -10.11 21.52 -3.18
N ALA A 128 -9.23 21.69 -4.16
CA ALA A 128 -8.33 22.83 -4.25
C ALA A 128 -9.05 24.17 -4.46
N THR A 129 -10.31 24.17 -4.90
CA THR A 129 -11.13 25.39 -5.06
C THR A 129 -11.91 25.81 -3.82
N GLN A 130 -11.91 25.00 -2.78
CA GLN A 130 -12.71 25.24 -1.56
C GLN A 130 -12.08 26.31 -0.67
N ASN A 131 -12.95 27.07 0.01
CA ASN A 131 -12.59 28.13 0.96
C ASN A 131 -13.17 27.88 2.35
N SER A 132 -13.81 26.73 2.58
CA SER A 132 -14.37 26.33 3.88
C SER A 132 -13.84 24.96 4.30
N ALA A 133 -13.73 24.73 5.60
CA ALA A 133 -13.28 23.45 6.13
C ALA A 133 -14.22 22.31 5.74
N GLU A 134 -15.55 22.54 5.78
CA GLU A 134 -16.56 21.57 5.37
C GLU A 134 -16.36 21.12 3.91
N GLY A 135 -16.15 22.08 3.01
CA GLY A 135 -15.93 21.80 1.60
C GLY A 135 -14.66 20.97 1.38
N VAL A 136 -13.57 21.38 2.02
CA VAL A 136 -12.29 20.65 1.93
C VAL A 136 -12.44 19.23 2.46
N ILE A 137 -13.07 19.02 3.62
CA ILE A 137 -13.26 17.72 4.26
C ILE A 137 -14.22 16.84 3.43
N PHE A 138 -15.30 17.43 2.91
CA PHE A 138 -16.26 16.71 2.06
C PHE A 138 -15.60 16.17 0.78
N PHE A 139 -14.90 17.03 0.04
CA PHE A 139 -14.19 16.58 -1.16
C PHE A 139 -13.05 15.61 -0.83
N ARG A 140 -12.41 15.75 0.32
CA ARG A 140 -11.40 14.80 0.78
C ARG A 140 -11.98 13.41 1.02
N PHE A 141 -13.17 13.32 1.58
CA PHE A 141 -13.89 12.05 1.70
C PHE A 141 -14.15 11.40 0.34
N LEU A 142 -14.60 12.17 -0.65
CA LEU A 142 -14.82 11.66 -2.01
C LEU A 142 -13.52 11.22 -2.70
N VAL A 143 -12.43 11.96 -2.51
CA VAL A 143 -11.09 11.56 -2.96
C VAL A 143 -10.70 10.22 -2.34
N GLY A 144 -10.90 10.06 -1.03
CA GLY A 144 -10.61 8.82 -0.30
C GLY A 144 -11.32 7.60 -0.90
N ILE A 145 -12.57 7.73 -1.35
CA ILE A 145 -13.29 6.64 -2.02
C ILE A 145 -12.54 6.16 -3.27
N GLY A 146 -12.09 7.09 -4.13
CA GLY A 146 -11.32 6.76 -5.33
C GLY A 146 -10.00 6.06 -5.02
N LEU A 147 -9.26 6.59 -4.03
CA LEU A 147 -8.01 5.99 -3.57
C LEU A 147 -8.20 4.56 -3.03
N GLY A 148 -9.30 4.31 -2.31
CA GLY A 148 -9.61 2.97 -1.79
C GLY A 148 -9.87 1.94 -2.89
N ILE A 149 -10.52 2.32 -3.97
CA ILE A 149 -10.76 1.46 -5.13
C ILE A 149 -9.41 1.17 -5.84
N GLU A 150 -8.58 2.19 -6.02
CA GLU A 150 -7.31 2.07 -6.72
C GLU A 150 -6.34 1.14 -5.99
N LEU A 151 -6.18 1.30 -4.69
CA LEU A 151 -5.26 0.53 -3.86
C LEU A 151 -5.43 -0.98 -4.03
N VAL A 152 -6.67 -1.47 -3.93
CA VAL A 152 -6.97 -2.90 -4.07
C VAL A 152 -6.78 -3.36 -5.52
N THR A 153 -7.08 -2.47 -6.46
CA THR A 153 -7.01 -2.80 -7.90
C THR A 153 -5.58 -2.92 -8.38
N ILE A 154 -4.66 -2.06 -7.93
CA ILE A 154 -3.23 -2.11 -8.30
C ILE A 154 -2.61 -3.43 -7.88
N ASP A 155 -2.75 -3.81 -6.62
CA ASP A 155 -2.14 -5.03 -6.08
C ASP A 155 -2.66 -6.28 -6.78
N THR A 156 -3.98 -6.32 -7.03
CA THR A 156 -4.60 -7.41 -7.76
C THR A 156 -4.08 -7.49 -9.20
N TYR A 157 -4.05 -6.37 -9.91
CA TYR A 157 -3.62 -6.29 -11.29
C TYR A 157 -2.14 -6.67 -11.43
N LEU A 158 -1.28 -6.18 -10.55
CA LEU A 158 0.13 -6.55 -10.51
C LEU A 158 0.31 -8.06 -10.29
N SER A 159 -0.44 -8.65 -9.35
CA SER A 159 -0.36 -10.08 -9.05
C SER A 159 -0.84 -10.96 -10.20
N GLU A 160 -1.74 -10.46 -11.04
CA GLU A 160 -2.31 -11.19 -12.17
C GLU A 160 -1.35 -11.26 -13.38
N TRP A 161 -0.44 -10.30 -13.52
CA TRP A 161 0.49 -10.19 -14.66
C TRP A 161 1.92 -10.61 -14.36
N VAL A 162 2.34 -10.58 -13.10
CA VAL A 162 3.72 -10.87 -12.74
C VAL A 162 3.97 -12.38 -12.65
N PRO A 163 4.98 -12.92 -13.37
CA PRO A 163 5.42 -14.30 -13.24
C PRO A 163 5.75 -14.67 -11.80
N THR A 164 5.49 -15.91 -11.41
CA THR A 164 5.70 -16.38 -10.03
C THR A 164 7.15 -16.20 -9.58
N HIS A 165 8.12 -16.48 -10.45
CA HIS A 165 9.56 -16.36 -10.14
C HIS A 165 10.06 -14.91 -9.99
N LEU A 166 9.33 -13.91 -10.54
CA LEU A 166 9.65 -12.48 -10.44
C LEU A 166 8.82 -11.76 -9.40
N ARG A 167 7.77 -12.39 -8.84
CA ARG A 167 6.76 -11.75 -8.00
C ARG A 167 7.35 -10.92 -6.87
N ASN A 168 8.24 -11.48 -6.09
CA ASN A 168 8.84 -10.78 -4.95
C ASN A 168 9.65 -9.55 -5.38
N LYS A 169 10.40 -9.67 -6.50
CA LYS A 169 11.18 -8.55 -7.05
C LYS A 169 10.28 -7.45 -7.60
N ALA A 170 9.20 -7.82 -8.29
CA ALA A 170 8.25 -6.88 -8.86
C ALA A 170 7.47 -6.11 -7.79
N PHE A 171 6.99 -6.77 -6.75
CA PHE A 171 6.34 -6.09 -5.64
C PHE A 171 7.30 -5.19 -4.86
N ALA A 172 8.52 -5.63 -4.61
CA ALA A 172 9.53 -4.79 -3.95
C ALA A 172 9.87 -3.54 -4.78
N PHE A 173 9.98 -3.68 -6.08
CA PHE A 173 10.19 -2.56 -7.01
C PHE A 173 8.97 -1.63 -7.07
N ALA A 174 7.76 -2.19 -7.09
CA ALA A 174 6.53 -1.42 -7.03
C ALA A 174 6.42 -0.60 -5.73
N PHE A 175 6.70 -1.19 -4.58
CA PHE A 175 6.74 -0.47 -3.30
C PHE A 175 7.82 0.60 -3.26
N PHE A 176 8.99 0.34 -3.84
CA PHE A 176 10.04 1.37 -3.95
C PHE A 176 9.54 2.59 -4.71
N ILE A 177 8.91 2.40 -5.88
CA ILE A 177 8.33 3.50 -6.67
C ILE A 177 7.24 4.22 -5.88
N GLN A 178 6.34 3.46 -5.25
CA GLN A 178 5.25 4.03 -4.44
C GLN A 178 5.80 4.87 -3.29
N PHE A 179 6.79 4.39 -2.56
CA PHE A 179 7.37 5.11 -1.43
C PHE A 179 8.23 6.32 -1.81
N LEU A 180 8.66 6.46 -3.05
CA LEU A 180 9.26 7.72 -3.54
C LEU A 180 8.28 8.88 -3.49
N SER A 181 6.97 8.63 -3.47
CA SER A 181 5.94 9.66 -3.39
C SER A 181 5.95 10.43 -2.09
N VAL A 182 6.33 9.78 -0.98
CA VAL A 182 6.26 10.41 0.35
C VAL A 182 7.29 11.53 0.50
N PRO A 183 8.59 11.35 0.20
CA PRO A 183 9.50 12.47 0.13
C PRO A 183 9.17 13.47 -0.99
N ALA A 184 8.54 13.03 -2.09
CA ALA A 184 8.11 13.94 -3.15
C ALA A 184 7.03 14.91 -2.66
N VAL A 185 5.99 14.43 -1.98
CA VAL A 185 4.94 15.31 -1.40
C VAL A 185 5.49 16.18 -0.28
N ALA A 186 6.42 15.67 0.53
CA ALA A 186 7.07 16.45 1.58
C ALA A 186 7.90 17.60 0.98
N LEU A 187 8.68 17.33 -0.06
CA LEU A 187 9.47 18.33 -0.79
C LEU A 187 8.58 19.40 -1.43
N MET A 188 7.54 18.96 -2.15
CA MET A 188 6.57 19.87 -2.78
C MET A 188 5.88 20.74 -1.73
N SER A 189 5.51 20.18 -0.59
CA SER A 189 4.86 20.92 0.49
C SER A 189 5.83 21.90 1.15
N TRP A 190 7.08 21.52 1.38
CA TRP A 190 8.09 22.42 1.92
C TRP A 190 8.33 23.65 1.03
N ILE A 191 8.37 23.45 -0.30
CA ILE A 191 8.61 24.54 -1.26
C ILE A 191 7.36 25.41 -1.41
N LEU A 192 6.17 24.82 -1.51
CA LEU A 192 4.95 25.51 -1.95
C LEU A 192 4.10 26.02 -0.78
N VAL A 193 3.89 25.23 0.28
CA VAL A 193 2.95 25.58 1.36
C VAL A 193 3.23 26.94 2.00
N PRO A 194 4.50 27.36 2.24
CA PRO A 194 4.78 28.66 2.81
C PRO A 194 4.62 29.82 1.82
N THR A 195 4.31 29.54 0.55
CA THR A 195 4.27 30.57 -0.53
C THR A 195 2.86 30.81 -1.05
N THR A 196 2.70 31.93 -1.71
CA THR A 196 1.52 32.23 -2.54
C THR A 196 1.97 32.40 -3.97
N LEU A 197 1.42 31.64 -4.90
CA LEU A 197 1.76 31.69 -6.33
C LEU A 197 0.50 32.01 -7.15
N PHE A 198 0.59 32.99 -8.02
CA PHE A 198 -0.52 33.44 -8.87
C PHE A 198 -1.82 33.79 -8.09
N GLY A 199 -1.66 34.31 -6.88
CA GLY A 199 -2.80 34.66 -6.01
C GLY A 199 -3.47 33.49 -5.31
N LEU A 200 -2.93 32.27 -5.43
CA LEU A 200 -3.41 31.07 -4.74
C LEU A 200 -2.44 30.63 -3.65
N SER A 201 -2.97 30.18 -2.52
CA SER A 201 -2.19 29.63 -1.42
C SER A 201 -1.44 28.38 -1.85
N GLY A 202 -0.19 28.21 -1.38
CA GLY A 202 0.70 27.15 -1.84
C GLY A 202 0.19 25.73 -1.61
N TRP A 203 -0.62 25.48 -0.55
CA TRP A 203 -1.23 24.16 -0.32
C TRP A 203 -2.14 23.71 -1.48
N ARG A 204 -2.81 24.66 -2.16
CA ARG A 204 -3.63 24.37 -3.35
C ARG A 204 -2.80 23.85 -4.50
N TRP A 205 -1.59 24.40 -4.68
CA TRP A 205 -0.66 23.96 -5.71
C TRP A 205 -0.16 22.53 -5.46
N VAL A 206 0.08 22.14 -4.20
CA VAL A 206 0.45 20.76 -3.86
C VAL A 206 -0.62 19.77 -4.34
N ILE A 207 -1.89 20.11 -4.13
CA ILE A 207 -3.05 19.32 -4.60
C ILE A 207 -3.13 19.32 -6.13
N ILE A 208 -3.07 20.50 -6.75
CA ILE A 208 -3.20 20.66 -8.20
C ILE A 208 -2.12 19.87 -8.94
N PHE A 209 -0.87 19.93 -8.49
CA PHE A 209 0.21 19.14 -9.08
C PHE A 209 -0.07 17.64 -8.95
N GLY A 210 -0.43 17.15 -7.77
CA GLY A 210 -0.78 15.74 -7.57
C GLY A 210 -1.91 15.30 -8.51
N ALA A 211 -2.99 16.07 -8.60
CA ALA A 211 -4.15 15.80 -9.44
C ALA A 211 -3.82 15.85 -10.94
N LEU A 212 -3.05 16.83 -11.39
CA LEU A 212 -2.65 16.96 -12.80
C LEU A 212 -1.74 15.80 -13.23
N PHE A 213 -0.77 15.42 -12.40
CA PHE A 213 0.08 14.29 -12.69
C PHE A 213 -0.69 12.95 -12.67
N SER A 214 -1.64 12.78 -11.76
CA SER A 214 -2.51 11.59 -11.77
C SER A 214 -3.35 11.50 -13.04
N LEU A 215 -3.90 12.63 -13.52
CA LEU A 215 -4.62 12.69 -14.78
C LEU A 215 -3.69 12.45 -15.98
N ALA A 216 -2.44 12.92 -15.96
CA ALA A 216 -1.45 12.60 -17.00
C ALA A 216 -1.17 11.09 -17.07
N ILE A 217 -1.01 10.44 -15.93
CA ILE A 217 -0.88 8.98 -15.85
C ILE A 217 -2.14 8.28 -16.37
N TRP A 218 -3.34 8.84 -16.12
CA TRP A 218 -4.58 8.31 -16.68
C TRP A 218 -4.55 8.21 -18.24
N PHE A 219 -4.03 9.24 -18.92
CA PHE A 219 -3.87 9.21 -20.37
C PHE A 219 -2.89 8.11 -20.84
N ILE A 220 -1.75 7.97 -20.16
CA ILE A 220 -0.73 6.97 -20.49
C ILE A 220 -1.30 5.56 -20.27
N ARG A 221 -2.08 5.36 -19.23
CA ARG A 221 -2.66 4.06 -18.84
C ARG A 221 -3.81 3.59 -19.73
N LYS A 222 -4.40 4.44 -20.55
CA LYS A 222 -5.33 3.99 -21.59
C LYS A 222 -4.74 2.90 -22.51
N LYS A 223 -3.40 2.81 -22.58
CA LYS A 223 -2.65 1.81 -23.35
C LYS A 223 -2.39 0.50 -22.59
N LEU A 224 -2.76 0.42 -21.30
CA LEU A 224 -2.60 -0.82 -20.53
C LEU A 224 -3.64 -1.85 -20.99
N PRO A 225 -3.23 -3.12 -21.21
CA PRO A 225 -4.15 -4.21 -21.55
C PRO A 225 -5.04 -4.56 -20.34
N GLU A 226 -6.20 -5.15 -20.55
CA GLU A 226 -7.01 -5.74 -19.45
C GLU A 226 -6.29 -6.98 -18.90
N SER A 227 -6.66 -7.43 -17.70
CA SER A 227 -6.11 -8.66 -17.14
C SER A 227 -6.52 -9.89 -17.94
N ALA A 228 -5.56 -10.62 -18.47
CA ALA A 228 -5.82 -11.85 -19.19
C ALA A 228 -6.52 -12.91 -18.32
N ARG A 229 -6.15 -12.99 -17.01
CA ARG A 229 -6.80 -13.89 -16.03
C ARG A 229 -8.24 -13.50 -15.78
N TRP A 230 -8.54 -12.20 -15.71
CA TRP A 230 -9.91 -11.72 -15.55
C TRP A 230 -10.76 -12.03 -16.79
N LEU A 231 -10.25 -11.76 -17.99
CA LEU A 231 -10.91 -12.08 -19.26
C LEU A 231 -11.24 -13.59 -19.35
N GLU A 232 -10.29 -14.44 -19.00
CA GLU A 232 -10.49 -15.91 -18.95
C GLU A 232 -11.59 -16.28 -17.95
N SER A 233 -11.58 -15.68 -16.75
CA SER A 233 -12.61 -15.93 -15.72
C SER A 233 -14.02 -15.51 -16.13
N LYS A 234 -14.14 -14.62 -17.13
CA LYS A 234 -15.41 -14.16 -17.72
C LYS A 234 -15.81 -14.94 -18.99
N GLY A 235 -15.06 -15.98 -19.33
CA GLY A 235 -15.30 -16.76 -20.55
C GLY A 235 -14.87 -16.04 -21.85
N ARG A 236 -14.20 -14.89 -21.76
CA ARG A 236 -13.69 -14.12 -22.90
C ARG A 236 -12.31 -14.60 -23.33
N HIS A 237 -12.26 -15.86 -23.77
CA HIS A 237 -11.01 -16.55 -24.03
C HIS A 237 -10.23 -15.96 -25.21
N ASP A 238 -10.90 -15.49 -26.26
CA ASP A 238 -10.27 -14.88 -27.43
C ASP A 238 -9.60 -13.55 -27.09
N ASP A 239 -10.27 -12.74 -26.27
CA ASP A 239 -9.69 -11.49 -25.79
C ASP A 239 -8.50 -11.75 -24.85
N ALA A 240 -8.61 -12.76 -23.97
CA ALA A 240 -7.50 -13.16 -23.09
C ALA A 240 -6.27 -13.62 -23.90
N HIS A 241 -6.49 -14.38 -24.98
CA HIS A 241 -5.44 -14.79 -25.88
C HIS A 241 -4.79 -13.61 -26.59
N THR A 242 -5.59 -12.68 -27.11
CA THR A 242 -5.10 -11.48 -27.83
C THR A 242 -4.22 -10.62 -26.92
N VAL A 243 -4.71 -10.34 -25.72
CA VAL A 243 -3.98 -9.54 -24.72
C VAL A 243 -2.69 -10.24 -24.28
N MET A 244 -2.71 -11.57 -24.14
CA MET A 244 -1.50 -12.32 -23.79
C MET A 244 -0.47 -12.29 -24.93
N CYS A 245 -0.89 -12.42 -26.20
CA CYS A 245 0.00 -12.29 -27.37
C CYS A 245 0.63 -10.88 -27.45
N GLU A 246 -0.13 -9.83 -27.15
CA GLU A 246 0.42 -8.47 -27.07
C GLU A 246 1.50 -8.35 -25.98
N MET A 247 1.30 -8.98 -24.81
CA MET A 247 2.28 -8.96 -23.73
C MET A 247 3.52 -9.79 -24.10
N GLU A 248 3.35 -10.97 -24.67
CA GLU A 248 4.46 -11.78 -25.18
C GLU A 248 5.32 -11.01 -26.21
N ALA A 249 4.66 -10.33 -27.15
CA ALA A 249 5.34 -9.50 -28.15
C ALA A 249 6.10 -8.32 -27.50
N ARG A 250 5.50 -7.65 -26.50
CA ARG A 250 6.19 -6.60 -25.71
C ARG A 250 7.40 -7.13 -24.96
N CYS A 251 7.36 -8.40 -24.54
CA CYS A 251 8.46 -9.08 -23.87
C CYS A 251 9.51 -9.68 -24.84
N GLY A 252 9.32 -9.52 -26.14
CA GLY A 252 10.23 -10.06 -27.17
C GLY A 252 10.06 -11.54 -27.43
N LEU A 253 8.93 -12.13 -27.04
CA LEU A 253 8.57 -13.52 -27.31
C LEU A 253 7.72 -13.59 -28.58
N THR A 254 7.85 -14.71 -29.29
CA THR A 254 6.90 -15.06 -30.38
C THR A 254 5.56 -15.40 -29.76
N PRO A 255 4.44 -14.79 -30.21
CA PRO A 255 3.13 -15.11 -29.71
C PRO A 255 2.80 -16.59 -29.78
N SER A 256 2.35 -17.16 -28.67
CA SER A 256 2.01 -18.57 -28.61
C SER A 256 0.73 -18.86 -29.40
N PRO A 257 0.65 -19.99 -30.13
CA PRO A 257 -0.57 -20.36 -30.85
C PRO A 257 -1.74 -20.57 -29.91
N LYS A 258 -2.95 -20.37 -30.41
CA LYS A 258 -4.19 -20.58 -29.67
C LYS A 258 -4.35 -22.10 -29.41
N HIS A 259 -4.21 -22.53 -28.17
CA HIS A 259 -4.43 -23.92 -27.77
C HIS A 259 -5.84 -24.13 -27.25
N ALA A 260 -6.37 -25.34 -27.47
CA ALA A 260 -7.64 -25.76 -26.90
C ALA A 260 -7.59 -25.70 -25.36
N HIS A 261 -8.65 -25.21 -24.75
CA HIS A 261 -8.72 -24.98 -23.31
C HIS A 261 -8.51 -26.29 -22.53
N ALA A 262 -7.41 -26.39 -21.79
CA ALA A 262 -7.31 -27.38 -20.75
C ALA A 262 -8.26 -26.92 -19.61
N ALA A 263 -9.21 -27.77 -19.25
CA ALA A 263 -10.11 -27.51 -18.15
C ALA A 263 -9.28 -27.20 -16.89
N GLN A 264 -9.34 -25.95 -16.43
CA GLN A 264 -8.70 -25.57 -15.17
C GLN A 264 -9.34 -26.40 -14.06
N SER A 265 -8.52 -27.12 -13.31
CA SER A 265 -8.97 -27.74 -12.08
C SER A 265 -9.58 -26.65 -11.18
N VAL A 266 -10.88 -26.75 -10.91
CA VAL A 266 -11.58 -25.80 -10.03
C VAL A 266 -10.97 -25.95 -8.65
N VAL A 267 -10.04 -25.07 -8.31
CA VAL A 267 -9.53 -24.98 -6.94
C VAL A 267 -10.72 -24.62 -6.06
N LYS A 268 -11.17 -25.56 -5.22
CA LYS A 268 -12.22 -25.31 -4.25
C LYS A 268 -11.83 -24.10 -3.41
N ARG A 269 -12.51 -22.99 -3.60
CA ARG A 269 -12.33 -21.79 -2.76
C ARG A 269 -12.91 -22.08 -1.38
N GLY A 270 -12.09 -22.07 -0.34
CA GLY A 270 -12.53 -22.23 1.03
C GLY A 270 -13.64 -21.24 1.40
N THR A 271 -14.43 -21.55 2.41
CA THR A 271 -15.54 -20.70 2.86
C THR A 271 -15.04 -19.64 3.85
N PHE A 272 -15.78 -18.52 4.01
CA PHE A 272 -15.45 -17.51 5.03
C PHE A 272 -15.45 -18.09 6.45
N ARG A 273 -16.29 -19.09 6.70
CA ARG A 273 -16.39 -19.78 8.01
C ARG A 273 -15.11 -20.53 8.36
N GLU A 274 -14.36 -21.01 7.35
CA GLU A 274 -13.12 -21.77 7.58
C GLU A 274 -12.02 -20.93 8.23
N ILE A 275 -11.97 -19.62 8.02
CA ILE A 275 -10.98 -18.76 8.67
C ILE A 275 -11.14 -18.70 10.21
N TRP A 276 -12.33 -19.06 10.70
CA TRP A 276 -12.67 -19.14 12.12
C TRP A 276 -12.60 -20.57 12.68
N ALA A 277 -12.19 -21.55 11.87
CA ALA A 277 -11.97 -22.91 12.33
C ALA A 277 -10.92 -22.91 13.47
N PRO A 278 -11.02 -23.85 14.45
CA PRO A 278 -10.13 -23.89 15.62
C PRO A 278 -8.64 -23.78 15.28
N GLN A 279 -8.23 -24.40 14.17
CA GLN A 279 -6.85 -24.40 13.68
C GLN A 279 -6.37 -23.05 13.13
N TYR A 280 -7.26 -22.16 12.66
CA TYR A 280 -6.91 -20.86 12.07
C TYR A 280 -7.33 -19.68 12.93
N ARG A 281 -8.25 -19.85 13.87
CA ARG A 281 -8.81 -18.76 14.69
C ARG A 281 -7.73 -17.91 15.39
N GLN A 282 -6.73 -18.57 15.99
CA GLN A 282 -5.63 -17.87 16.66
C GLN A 282 -4.82 -17.01 15.68
N ARG A 283 -4.53 -17.52 14.47
CA ARG A 283 -3.81 -16.81 13.41
C ARG A 283 -4.62 -15.64 12.88
N THR A 284 -5.92 -15.83 12.69
CA THR A 284 -6.86 -14.80 12.26
C THR A 284 -6.89 -13.65 13.27
N LEU A 285 -7.10 -13.95 14.56
CA LEU A 285 -7.10 -12.95 15.63
C LEU A 285 -5.76 -12.21 15.74
N MET A 286 -4.65 -12.93 15.68
CA MET A 286 -3.31 -12.35 15.71
C MET A 286 -3.10 -11.38 14.55
N LEU A 287 -3.47 -11.75 13.31
CA LEU A 287 -3.34 -10.86 12.16
C LEU A 287 -4.31 -9.67 12.20
N MET A 288 -5.52 -9.84 12.74
CA MET A 288 -6.45 -8.71 12.95
C MET A 288 -5.83 -7.68 13.90
N VAL A 289 -5.31 -8.14 15.05
CA VAL A 289 -4.63 -7.27 16.03
C VAL A 289 -3.40 -6.61 15.40
N MET A 290 -2.55 -7.38 14.74
CA MET A 290 -1.38 -6.85 14.05
C MET A 290 -1.76 -5.78 13.02
N ASN A 291 -2.73 -6.04 12.14
CA ASN A 291 -3.15 -5.09 11.10
C ASN A 291 -3.80 -3.83 11.69
N PHE A 292 -4.54 -3.97 12.79
CA PHE A 292 -5.13 -2.84 13.48
C PHE A 292 -4.06 -1.90 14.04
N PHE A 293 -3.12 -2.42 14.80
CA PHE A 293 -2.13 -1.62 15.50
C PHE A 293 -0.96 -1.15 14.62
N GLN A 294 -0.53 -1.93 13.62
CA GLN A 294 0.54 -1.49 12.72
C GLN A 294 0.15 -0.26 11.89
N ALA A 295 -1.13 -0.14 11.50
CA ALA A 295 -1.62 1.02 10.77
C ALA A 295 -1.50 2.33 11.58
N ILE A 296 -1.62 2.25 12.90
CA ILE A 296 -1.42 3.38 13.81
C ILE A 296 0.02 3.90 13.72
N GLY A 297 1.02 3.00 13.71
CA GLY A 297 2.42 3.39 13.59
C GLY A 297 2.75 4.00 12.24
N PHE A 298 2.28 3.39 11.17
CA PHE A 298 2.58 3.82 9.81
C PHE A 298 1.90 5.16 9.47
N PHE A 299 0.58 5.21 9.52
CA PHE A 299 -0.18 6.40 9.16
C PHE A 299 -0.23 7.45 10.28
N GLY A 300 -0.23 7.00 11.55
CA GLY A 300 -0.24 7.90 12.70
C GLY A 300 1.05 8.70 12.82
N PHE A 301 2.20 8.13 12.51
CA PHE A 301 3.44 8.90 12.43
C PHE A 301 3.55 9.67 11.11
N GLY A 302 3.41 9.00 9.97
CA GLY A 302 3.70 9.58 8.66
C GLY A 302 2.80 10.75 8.27
N ASN A 303 1.48 10.63 8.45
CA ASN A 303 0.54 11.72 8.10
C ASN A 303 0.53 12.86 9.12
N TRP A 304 0.86 12.59 10.39
CA TRP A 304 0.89 13.59 11.43
C TRP A 304 2.28 14.19 11.65
N LEU A 305 3.29 13.75 10.92
CA LEU A 305 4.69 14.15 11.10
C LEU A 305 4.90 15.67 11.11
N PRO A 306 4.35 16.47 10.17
CA PRO A 306 4.51 17.93 10.23
C PRO A 306 3.89 18.53 11.49
N ALA A 307 2.71 18.05 11.91
CA ALA A 307 2.03 18.52 13.12
C ALA A 307 2.79 18.13 14.39
N LEU A 308 3.36 16.91 14.45
CA LEU A 308 4.19 16.45 15.56
C LEU A 308 5.45 17.29 15.72
N LEU A 309 6.11 17.64 14.61
CA LEU A 309 7.29 18.51 14.61
C LEU A 309 6.95 19.95 15.01
N SER A 310 5.81 20.49 14.54
CA SER A 310 5.32 21.81 14.96
C SER A 310 4.95 21.82 16.43
N GLY A 311 4.37 20.75 16.95
CA GLY A 311 4.07 20.60 18.38
C GLY A 311 5.30 20.56 19.29
N GLN A 312 6.50 20.33 18.72
CA GLN A 312 7.80 20.45 19.41
C GLN A 312 8.50 21.80 19.18
N GLY A 313 7.77 22.79 18.68
CA GLY A 313 8.26 24.17 18.54
C GLY A 313 8.91 24.48 17.18
N ALA A 314 8.91 23.58 16.19
CA ALA A 314 9.39 23.89 14.87
C ALA A 314 8.39 24.78 14.12
N SER A 315 8.89 25.78 13.36
CA SER A 315 8.04 26.55 12.46
C SER A 315 7.47 25.66 11.35
N ILE A 316 6.41 26.10 10.68
CA ILE A 316 5.78 25.35 9.56
C ILE A 316 6.83 24.99 8.51
N THR A 317 7.65 25.94 8.10
CA THR A 317 8.70 25.71 7.08
C THR A 317 9.73 24.68 7.54
N HIS A 318 10.21 24.77 8.78
CA HIS A 318 11.15 23.81 9.34
C HIS A 318 10.53 22.44 9.56
N SER A 319 9.27 22.36 10.00
CA SER A 319 8.56 21.10 10.16
C SER A 319 8.44 20.35 8.83
N LEU A 320 8.11 21.04 7.75
CA LEU A 320 8.03 20.46 6.41
C LEU A 320 9.40 20.05 5.87
N LEU A 321 10.45 20.84 6.12
CA LEU A 321 11.83 20.50 5.75
C LEU A 321 12.32 19.24 6.49
N TYR A 322 12.13 19.20 7.80
CA TYR A 322 12.51 18.03 8.60
C TYR A 322 11.73 16.79 8.18
N ALA A 323 10.42 16.94 7.89
CA ALA A 323 9.60 15.87 7.38
C ALA A 323 10.12 15.35 6.03
N PHE A 324 10.62 16.21 5.14
CA PHE A 324 11.25 15.77 3.89
C PHE A 324 12.46 14.86 4.16
N PHE A 325 13.41 15.27 5.02
CA PHE A 325 14.56 14.43 5.35
C PHE A 325 14.18 13.11 6.02
N ILE A 326 13.21 13.14 6.92
CA ILE A 326 12.69 11.97 7.60
C ILE A 326 12.08 10.97 6.60
N THR A 327 11.30 11.46 5.65
CA THR A 327 10.59 10.60 4.69
C THR A 327 11.47 9.96 3.63
N LEU A 328 12.71 10.46 3.41
CA LEU A 328 13.70 9.78 2.59
C LEU A 328 14.00 8.35 3.09
N ALA A 329 13.71 8.08 4.35
CA ALA A 329 13.83 6.74 4.92
C ALA A 329 12.88 5.71 4.28
N TYR A 330 11.74 6.10 3.71
CA TYR A 330 10.81 5.16 3.08
C TYR A 330 11.42 4.44 1.87
N PRO A 331 11.86 5.12 0.81
CA PRO A 331 12.46 4.43 -0.33
C PRO A 331 13.79 3.77 0.03
N LEU A 332 14.62 4.37 0.89
CA LEU A 332 15.88 3.78 1.33
C LEU A 332 15.66 2.51 2.14
N GLY A 333 14.68 2.50 3.05
CA GLY A 333 14.29 1.31 3.82
C GLY A 333 13.79 0.19 2.92
N CYS A 334 13.03 0.53 1.87
CA CYS A 334 12.56 -0.43 0.89
C CYS A 334 13.72 -1.10 0.14
N LEU A 335 14.70 -0.32 -0.35
CA LEU A 335 15.90 -0.85 -1.00
C LEU A 335 16.72 -1.77 -0.08
N PHE A 336 16.90 -1.36 1.16
CA PHE A 336 17.58 -2.18 2.17
C PHE A 336 16.87 -3.51 2.39
N CYS A 337 15.55 -3.48 2.57
CA CYS A 337 14.74 -4.66 2.81
C CYS A 337 14.84 -5.67 1.66
N THR A 338 14.88 -5.24 0.40
CA THR A 338 14.99 -6.17 -0.75
C THR A 338 16.23 -7.05 -0.68
N ARG A 339 17.30 -6.58 -0.03
CA ARG A 339 18.57 -7.31 0.07
C ARG A 339 18.62 -8.26 1.28
N PHE A 340 17.86 -7.98 2.34
CA PHE A 340 17.98 -8.68 3.62
C PHE A 340 16.74 -9.51 4.00
N VAL A 341 15.55 -9.21 3.46
CA VAL A 341 14.29 -9.90 3.79
C VAL A 341 14.40 -11.43 3.69
N HIS A 342 15.14 -11.93 2.70
CA HIS A 342 15.27 -13.39 2.51
C HIS A 342 16.18 -14.09 3.52
N ARG A 343 16.97 -13.35 4.31
CA ARG A 343 17.92 -13.92 5.27
C ARG A 343 17.31 -14.25 6.62
N PHE A 344 16.28 -13.52 7.01
CA PHE A 344 15.62 -13.62 8.31
C PHE A 344 14.17 -14.07 8.18
N GLU A 345 13.63 -14.71 9.21
CA GLU A 345 12.23 -15.09 9.30
C GLU A 345 11.34 -13.85 9.41
N ASN A 346 10.27 -13.77 8.61
CA ASN A 346 9.37 -12.60 8.56
C ASN A 346 8.77 -12.24 9.92
N LYS A 347 8.43 -13.24 10.74
CA LYS A 347 7.98 -13.05 12.12
C LYS A 347 8.92 -12.16 12.93
N TRP A 348 10.21 -12.49 12.96
CA TRP A 348 11.20 -11.76 13.76
C TRP A 348 11.56 -10.40 13.14
N GLN A 349 11.43 -10.25 11.84
CA GLN A 349 11.58 -8.94 11.19
C GLN A 349 10.49 -7.97 11.62
N ILE A 350 9.23 -8.45 11.75
CA ILE A 350 8.10 -7.65 12.27
C ILE A 350 8.37 -7.24 13.72
N VAL A 351 8.78 -8.19 14.57
CA VAL A 351 9.09 -7.92 15.98
C VAL A 351 10.21 -6.90 16.13
N LEU A 352 11.30 -7.08 15.37
CA LEU A 352 12.47 -6.19 15.43
C LEU A 352 12.15 -4.78 14.92
N SER A 353 11.44 -4.67 13.81
CA SER A 353 11.04 -3.36 13.26
C SER A 353 10.06 -2.62 14.19
N ALA A 354 9.12 -3.34 14.82
CA ALA A 354 8.24 -2.76 15.84
C ALA A 354 9.04 -2.31 17.07
N LEU A 355 10.00 -3.09 17.54
CA LEU A 355 10.89 -2.73 18.64
C LEU A 355 11.73 -1.47 18.33
N MET A 356 12.27 -1.38 17.12
CA MET A 356 12.98 -0.17 16.67
C MET A 356 12.06 1.06 16.69
N THR A 357 10.81 0.93 16.25
CA THR A 357 9.84 2.02 16.32
C THR A 357 9.54 2.42 17.77
N VAL A 358 9.47 1.47 18.71
CA VAL A 358 9.30 1.74 20.15
C VAL A 358 10.50 2.54 20.69
N ILE A 359 11.73 2.09 20.42
CA ILE A 359 12.95 2.73 20.94
C ILE A 359 13.08 4.16 20.37
N PHE A 360 13.05 4.30 19.05
CA PHE A 360 13.23 5.60 18.41
C PHE A 360 12.04 6.53 18.58
N GLY A 361 10.81 5.97 18.74
CA GLY A 361 9.62 6.75 19.09
C GLY A 361 9.76 7.36 20.49
N THR A 362 10.17 6.58 21.49
CA THR A 362 10.42 7.09 22.83
C THR A 362 11.52 8.15 22.83
N LEU A 363 12.62 7.94 22.13
CA LEU A 363 13.68 8.93 21.98
C LEU A 363 13.17 10.20 21.28
N PHE A 364 12.37 10.08 20.23
CA PHE A 364 11.76 11.21 19.52
C PHE A 364 10.92 12.09 20.46
N ALA A 365 10.12 11.47 21.35
CA ALA A 365 9.29 12.22 22.30
C ALA A 365 10.09 12.98 23.37
N LEU A 366 11.30 12.50 23.69
CA LEU A 366 12.16 13.07 24.72
C LEU A 366 13.15 14.12 24.20
N GLN A 367 13.29 14.25 22.87
CA GLN A 367 14.28 15.14 22.27
C GLN A 367 13.68 16.51 21.92
N ASN A 368 14.53 17.57 22.18
CA ASN A 368 14.26 18.93 21.71
C ASN A 368 15.31 19.38 20.67
N ASN A 369 16.37 18.58 20.44
CA ASN A 369 17.39 18.91 19.45
C ASN A 369 16.88 18.56 18.04
N PRO A 370 16.82 19.52 17.11
CA PRO A 370 16.29 19.28 15.75
C PRO A 370 16.99 18.16 14.99
N ILE A 371 18.32 18.04 15.14
CA ILE A 371 19.10 17.01 14.45
C ILE A 371 18.72 15.62 14.97
N LEU A 372 18.63 15.46 16.30
CA LEU A 372 18.24 14.21 16.91
C LEU A 372 16.79 13.84 16.60
N LEU A 373 15.88 14.83 16.52
CA LEU A 373 14.51 14.64 16.07
C LEU A 373 14.45 14.05 14.65
N VAL A 374 15.23 14.62 13.73
CA VAL A 374 15.31 14.14 12.34
C VAL A 374 15.88 12.72 12.31
N ILE A 375 16.93 12.42 13.05
CA ILE A 375 17.51 11.08 13.11
C ILE A 375 16.52 10.07 13.70
N CYS A 376 15.88 10.37 14.82
CA CYS A 376 14.88 9.49 15.42
C CYS A 376 13.69 9.29 14.48
N GLY A 377 13.16 10.36 13.87
CA GLY A 377 12.08 10.30 12.91
C GLY A 377 12.44 9.47 11.66
N PHE A 378 13.66 9.62 11.17
CA PHE A 378 14.19 8.81 10.06
C PHE A 378 14.22 7.32 10.44
N MET A 379 14.68 6.97 11.64
CA MET A 379 14.71 5.58 12.10
C MET A 379 13.31 4.99 12.33
N ILE A 380 12.36 5.78 12.82
CA ILE A 380 10.94 5.37 12.91
C ILE A 380 10.39 5.07 11.51
N THR A 381 10.60 5.96 10.56
CA THR A 381 10.12 5.83 9.18
C THR A 381 10.77 4.64 8.47
N TRP A 382 12.07 4.45 8.66
CA TRP A 382 12.81 3.27 8.18
C TRP A 382 12.21 1.97 8.72
N SER A 383 11.97 1.93 10.04
CA SER A 383 11.39 0.77 10.71
C SER A 383 9.98 0.48 10.21
N ASN A 384 9.17 1.50 9.95
CA ASN A 384 7.82 1.37 9.39
C ASN A 384 7.85 0.84 7.94
N ALA A 385 8.81 1.27 7.10
CA ALA A 385 8.99 0.74 5.76
C ALA A 385 9.39 -0.74 5.80
N TRP A 386 10.31 -1.12 6.68
CA TRP A 386 10.71 -2.50 6.90
C TRP A 386 9.55 -3.36 7.42
N LEU A 387 8.80 -2.85 8.41
CA LEU A 387 7.60 -3.50 8.94
C LEU A 387 6.60 -3.79 7.82
N THR A 388 6.34 -2.81 6.95
CA THR A 388 5.36 -2.92 5.86
C THR A 388 5.70 -4.08 4.92
N ILE A 389 6.94 -4.18 4.47
CA ILE A 389 7.38 -5.26 3.58
C ILE A 389 7.28 -6.62 4.26
N SER A 390 7.72 -6.69 5.53
CA SER A 390 7.77 -7.95 6.28
C SER A 390 6.38 -8.49 6.60
N TYR A 391 5.41 -7.62 6.99
CA TYR A 391 4.08 -8.11 7.33
C TYR A 391 3.27 -8.51 6.09
N HIS A 392 3.44 -7.83 4.94
CA HIS A 392 2.80 -8.25 3.70
C HIS A 392 3.26 -9.65 3.27
N ALA A 393 4.56 -9.94 3.39
CA ALA A 393 5.09 -11.27 3.14
C ALA A 393 4.55 -12.29 4.16
N TYR A 394 4.60 -11.96 5.45
CA TYR A 394 4.18 -12.84 6.54
C TYR A 394 2.72 -13.26 6.46
N GLN A 395 1.79 -12.31 6.24
CA GLN A 395 0.37 -12.66 6.19
C GLN A 395 0.00 -13.56 5.00
N ALA A 396 0.80 -13.53 3.92
CA ALA A 396 0.64 -14.45 2.81
C ALA A 396 1.12 -15.88 3.13
N GLU A 397 2.00 -16.03 4.13
CA GLU A 397 2.58 -17.31 4.55
C GLU A 397 1.77 -18.00 5.67
N VAL A 398 0.93 -17.27 6.40
CA VAL A 398 0.22 -17.78 7.59
C VAL A 398 -0.96 -18.69 7.24
N PHE A 399 -1.54 -18.58 6.04
CA PHE A 399 -2.72 -19.33 5.62
C PHE A 399 -2.46 -20.23 4.40
N PRO A 400 -3.08 -21.41 4.35
CA PRO A 400 -3.02 -22.27 3.17
C PRO A 400 -3.72 -21.62 1.96
N THR A 401 -3.34 -22.05 0.77
CA THR A 401 -3.66 -21.40 -0.50
C THR A 401 -5.18 -21.23 -0.74
N HIS A 402 -6.00 -22.22 -0.33
CA HIS A 402 -7.45 -22.24 -0.60
C HIS A 402 -8.25 -21.16 0.18
N ILE A 403 -7.78 -20.72 1.37
CA ILE A 403 -8.44 -19.67 2.20
C ILE A 403 -7.67 -18.37 2.25
N ARG A 404 -6.38 -18.35 1.81
CA ARG A 404 -5.44 -17.24 1.97
C ARG A 404 -6.00 -15.90 1.54
N ALA A 405 -6.52 -15.79 0.32
CA ALA A 405 -7.00 -14.52 -0.21
C ALA A 405 -8.13 -13.92 0.66
N ARG A 406 -9.05 -14.76 1.15
CA ARG A 406 -10.14 -14.31 2.02
C ARG A 406 -9.66 -13.94 3.41
N ALA A 407 -8.79 -14.77 4.00
CA ALA A 407 -8.24 -14.53 5.34
C ALA A 407 -7.39 -13.25 5.38
N VAL A 408 -6.47 -13.10 4.44
CA VAL A 408 -5.61 -11.91 4.34
C VAL A 408 -6.46 -10.66 4.07
N GLY A 409 -7.38 -10.70 3.09
CA GLY A 409 -8.25 -9.57 2.78
C GLY A 409 -9.10 -9.13 3.99
N PHE A 410 -9.71 -10.10 4.69
CA PHE A 410 -10.46 -9.81 5.91
C PHE A 410 -9.59 -9.21 7.02
N CYS A 411 -8.45 -9.84 7.34
CA CYS A 411 -7.56 -9.32 8.38
C CYS A 411 -7.00 -7.93 8.02
N TYR A 412 -6.70 -7.70 6.75
CA TYR A 412 -6.15 -6.42 6.28
C TYR A 412 -7.17 -5.28 6.31
N SER A 413 -8.49 -5.56 6.19
CA SER A 413 -9.52 -4.52 6.30
C SER A 413 -9.52 -3.82 7.67
N PHE A 414 -9.04 -4.49 8.73
CA PHE A 414 -8.86 -3.88 10.06
C PHE A 414 -7.84 -2.75 10.08
N SER A 415 -6.85 -2.75 9.19
CA SER A 415 -5.90 -1.64 9.06
C SER A 415 -6.59 -0.36 8.60
N ARG A 416 -7.57 -0.46 7.72
CA ARG A 416 -8.31 0.69 7.18
C ARG A 416 -9.27 1.27 8.21
N LEU A 417 -10.01 0.39 8.88
CA LEU A 417 -10.87 0.78 9.99
C LEU A 417 -10.06 1.46 11.11
N SER A 418 -8.92 0.86 11.47
CA SER A 418 -7.99 1.43 12.45
C SER A 418 -7.57 2.84 12.06
N THR A 419 -7.13 3.06 10.83
CA THR A 419 -6.60 4.36 10.42
C THR A 419 -7.68 5.46 10.46
N ALA A 420 -8.92 5.14 10.07
CA ALA A 420 -10.03 6.09 10.15
C ALA A 420 -10.32 6.53 11.59
N VAL A 421 -10.44 5.57 12.52
CA VAL A 421 -10.69 5.84 13.94
C VAL A 421 -9.49 6.54 14.60
N THR A 422 -8.29 6.06 14.30
CA THR A 422 -7.04 6.56 14.89
C THR A 422 -6.76 8.01 14.52
N SER A 423 -7.15 8.45 13.33
CA SER A 423 -6.97 9.86 12.94
C SER A 423 -7.71 10.82 13.88
N ILE A 424 -8.92 10.45 14.32
CA ILE A 424 -9.66 11.22 15.33
C ILE A 424 -8.97 11.15 16.69
N LEU A 425 -8.57 9.94 17.11
CA LEU A 425 -7.90 9.74 18.39
C LEU A 425 -6.58 10.53 18.47
N ILE A 426 -5.77 10.51 17.43
CA ILE A 426 -4.52 11.28 17.37
C ILE A 426 -4.80 12.78 17.46
N GLY A 427 -5.82 13.30 16.79
CA GLY A 427 -6.20 14.70 16.89
C GLY A 427 -6.58 15.10 18.32
N ILE A 428 -7.36 14.27 19.00
CA ILE A 428 -7.75 14.46 20.40
C ILE A 428 -6.51 14.38 21.32
N ILE A 429 -5.69 13.34 21.18
CA ILE A 429 -4.49 13.16 22.00
C ILE A 429 -3.50 14.31 21.77
N LEU A 430 -3.33 14.78 20.53
CA LEU A 430 -2.45 15.90 20.21
C LEU A 430 -2.91 17.18 20.90
N GLN A 431 -4.23 17.40 20.98
CA GLN A 431 -4.81 18.57 21.64
C GLN A 431 -4.60 18.57 23.16
N TYR A 432 -4.80 17.41 23.84
CA TYR A 432 -4.77 17.33 25.30
C TYR A 432 -3.42 16.92 25.88
N ALA A 433 -2.64 16.11 25.17
CA ALA A 433 -1.38 15.54 25.66
C ALA A 433 -0.18 15.88 24.74
N GLY A 434 -0.39 16.67 23.69
CA GLY A 434 0.66 17.10 22.78
C GLY A 434 1.36 15.96 22.02
N THR A 435 2.51 16.28 21.42
CA THR A 435 3.34 15.31 20.69
C THR A 435 3.76 14.10 21.54
N PRO A 436 4.20 14.25 22.81
CA PRO A 436 4.54 13.09 23.64
C PRO A 436 3.38 12.10 23.82
N GLY A 437 2.15 12.60 23.95
CA GLY A 437 0.96 11.76 24.07
C GLY A 437 0.71 10.93 22.79
N VAL A 438 0.81 11.54 21.62
CA VAL A 438 0.65 10.84 20.33
C VAL A 438 1.75 9.78 20.15
N ILE A 439 3.00 10.13 20.44
CA ILE A 439 4.10 9.18 20.33
C ILE A 439 3.94 8.02 21.32
N SER A 440 3.49 8.28 22.55
CA SER A 440 3.18 7.21 23.52
C SER A 440 2.09 6.28 23.01
N PHE A 441 1.05 6.80 22.37
CA PHE A 441 -0.01 6.00 21.74
C PHE A 441 0.55 5.11 20.59
N ILE A 442 1.45 5.66 19.75
CA ILE A 442 2.13 4.90 18.69
C ILE A 442 3.03 3.81 19.31
N VAL A 443 3.80 4.14 20.34
CA VAL A 443 4.68 3.20 21.03
C VAL A 443 3.89 2.02 21.62
N VAL A 444 2.79 2.29 22.31
CA VAL A 444 1.90 1.24 22.85
C VAL A 444 1.34 0.38 21.72
N SER A 445 0.95 1.00 20.60
CA SER A 445 0.45 0.28 19.43
C SER A 445 1.52 -0.66 18.85
N MET A 446 2.77 -0.23 18.76
CA MET A 446 3.87 -1.06 18.28
C MET A 446 4.23 -2.19 19.25
N LEU A 447 4.11 -1.96 20.57
CA LEU A 447 4.22 -3.03 21.58
C LEU A 447 3.13 -4.10 21.36
N MET A 448 1.89 -3.70 21.04
CA MET A 448 0.82 -4.65 20.74
C MET A 448 1.11 -5.45 19.47
N VAL A 449 1.69 -4.84 18.41
CA VAL A 449 2.17 -5.57 17.22
C VAL A 449 3.24 -6.58 17.60
N MET A 450 4.24 -6.16 18.34
CA MET A 450 5.36 -7.00 18.79
C MET A 450 4.87 -8.19 19.61
N LEU A 451 3.99 -7.96 20.58
CA LEU A 451 3.46 -9.02 21.45
C LEU A 451 2.55 -9.98 20.67
N SER A 452 1.64 -9.46 19.81
CA SER A 452 0.71 -10.31 19.07
C SER A 452 1.44 -11.25 18.11
N VAL A 453 2.38 -10.74 17.33
CA VAL A 453 3.16 -11.55 16.38
C VAL A 453 4.23 -12.38 17.12
N GLY A 454 4.91 -11.82 18.10
CA GLY A 454 5.96 -12.48 18.86
C GLY A 454 5.47 -13.71 19.62
N ILE A 455 4.30 -13.60 20.28
CA ILE A 455 3.76 -14.68 21.11
C ILE A 455 2.89 -15.64 20.27
N PHE A 456 1.93 -15.10 19.51
CA PHE A 456 0.90 -15.90 18.84
C PHE A 456 1.20 -16.20 17.36
N GLY A 457 2.20 -15.55 16.77
CA GLY A 457 2.56 -15.76 15.38
C GLY A 457 3.27 -17.12 15.15
N PRO A 458 2.82 -17.91 14.16
CA PRO A 458 3.53 -19.13 13.79
C PRO A 458 4.88 -18.82 13.12
N ARG A 459 5.83 -19.75 13.20
CA ARG A 459 7.03 -19.74 12.37
C ARG A 459 6.66 -20.25 10.99
N THR A 460 7.09 -19.54 9.95
CA THR A 460 6.72 -19.87 8.56
C THR A 460 7.89 -20.34 7.72
N ARG A 461 9.13 -20.08 8.15
CA ARG A 461 10.33 -20.40 7.39
C ARG A 461 10.57 -21.90 7.31
N GLY A 462 10.68 -22.43 6.08
CA GLY A 462 10.99 -23.84 5.82
C GLY A 462 9.83 -24.82 5.98
N ILE A 463 8.62 -24.32 6.26
CA ILE A 463 7.41 -25.13 6.35
C ILE A 463 6.67 -25.02 5.01
N ARG A 464 6.29 -26.15 4.42
CA ARG A 464 5.42 -26.13 3.24
C ARG A 464 4.07 -25.55 3.64
N LEU A 465 3.53 -24.66 2.80
CA LEU A 465 2.27 -23.96 3.05
C LEU A 465 1.07 -24.90 3.26
N GLU A 466 1.19 -26.14 2.84
CA GLU A 466 0.21 -27.22 3.02
C GLU A 466 0.25 -27.86 4.42
N ASN A 467 1.37 -27.67 5.16
CA ASN A 467 1.61 -28.20 6.48
C ASN A 467 1.51 -27.12 7.59
N ILE A 468 1.15 -25.92 7.22
CA ILE A 468 0.85 -24.80 8.13
C ILE A 468 -0.68 -24.84 8.53
#